data_9b5f7ca73f1b787a95ebb5f5c21dd992
#
_entry.id   9b5f7ca73f1b787a95ebb5f5c21dd992
#
_cell.length_a   1.000
_cell.length_b   1.000
_cell.length_c   1.000
_cell.angle_alpha   90.00
_cell.angle_beta   90.00
_cell.angle_gamma   90.00
#
_symmetry.space_group_name_H-M   'P 1'
#
loop_
_entity.id
_entity.type
_entity.pdbx_description
1 polymer ?
#
loop_
_entity_poly.entity_id
_entity_poly.type
_entity_poly.pdbx_seq_one_letter_code
_entity_poly.pdbx_strand_id
1 'polypeptide(L)'
;MLDIKGTNLSDEDKKLISNKHVGGLILFSRNFESYNQLKTLIKQIKSVKKNILISVDQEGGRVQRLDDEFTNIPSMREIADFAFKNNDYKIFKEIGWLISSELLSVGIDLNFVPVLDIDEKNSSIIGDRSFSKDIDEIIKCSSFFIDGMHETGMKCVGKHFPGHGGVYEDSHHKLPVDQKELSDLLAHEVSPYIYLKNKLDAIMCAHILFSNVDSVIPSFSQKWIKNILKERLGFKGIIFSDDLTMKGAGNDDCVTKSTKSIDAGCDMIIICNDRDGVIEVVNHFDENNFELTSKLSAMEKSHEVCWNELNKNKRAISIKNKLIKIRS
;
A
#
# COMPACT_ATOMS: atom_id res chain seq x y z
N MET A 1 2.30 -9.38 -7.93
CA MET A 1 1.52 -8.20 -8.39
C MET A 1 2.36 -7.44 -9.40
N LEU A 2 1.77 -6.96 -10.49
CA LEU A 2 2.46 -6.26 -11.57
C LEU A 2 1.67 -5.02 -12.02
N ASP A 3 2.25 -4.19 -12.87
CA ASP A 3 1.61 -3.03 -13.48
C ASP A 3 1.25 -3.26 -14.96
N ILE A 4 0.52 -2.31 -15.54
CA ILE A 4 0.22 -2.26 -16.97
C ILE A 4 0.70 -0.93 -17.59
N LYS A 5 1.00 -0.95 -18.91
CA LYS A 5 1.67 0.18 -19.57
C LYS A 5 0.78 1.42 -19.76
N GLY A 6 -0.50 1.25 -20.00
CA GLY A 6 -1.37 2.36 -20.40
C GLY A 6 -2.81 2.21 -19.94
N THR A 7 -3.69 2.93 -20.62
CA THR A 7 -5.12 3.06 -20.30
C THR A 7 -6.00 1.95 -20.90
N ASN A 8 -5.40 1.03 -21.66
CA ASN A 8 -6.03 -0.14 -22.26
C ASN A 8 -5.14 -1.38 -22.14
N LEU A 9 -5.72 -2.57 -22.10
CA LEU A 9 -4.99 -3.83 -22.07
C LEU A 9 -4.43 -4.19 -23.44
N SER A 10 -3.13 -4.43 -23.54
CA SER A 10 -2.49 -5.12 -24.65
C SER A 10 -2.74 -6.63 -24.59
N ASP A 11 -2.45 -7.35 -25.68
CA ASP A 11 -2.54 -8.81 -25.68
C ASP A 11 -1.48 -9.45 -24.78
N GLU A 12 -0.32 -8.80 -24.64
CA GLU A 12 0.71 -9.19 -23.67
C GLU A 12 0.20 -9.06 -22.22
N ASP A 13 -0.46 -7.93 -21.87
CA ASP A 13 -1.07 -7.75 -20.55
C ASP A 13 -2.11 -8.84 -20.28
N LYS A 14 -2.99 -9.14 -21.23
CA LYS A 14 -4.00 -10.21 -21.09
C LYS A 14 -3.35 -11.57 -20.85
N LYS A 15 -2.27 -11.90 -21.57
CA LYS A 15 -1.53 -13.14 -21.39
C LYS A 15 -0.93 -13.23 -19.98
N LEU A 16 -0.27 -12.18 -19.51
CA LEU A 16 0.30 -12.16 -18.17
C LEU A 16 -0.77 -12.24 -17.08
N ILE A 17 -1.83 -11.43 -17.18
CA ILE A 17 -2.94 -11.43 -16.21
C ILE A 17 -3.60 -12.80 -16.10
N SER A 18 -3.73 -13.55 -17.21
CA SER A 18 -4.32 -14.88 -17.21
C SER A 18 -3.49 -15.94 -16.50
N ASN A 19 -2.18 -15.69 -16.31
CA ASN A 19 -1.30 -16.64 -15.63
C ASN A 19 -1.70 -16.84 -14.17
N LYS A 20 -1.61 -18.10 -13.70
CA LYS A 20 -2.03 -18.48 -12.33
C LYS A 20 -1.23 -17.74 -11.24
N HIS A 21 0.04 -17.42 -11.48
CA HIS A 21 0.94 -16.76 -10.52
C HIS A 21 0.73 -15.24 -10.42
N VAL A 22 -0.04 -14.64 -11.31
CA VAL A 22 -0.36 -13.21 -11.24
C VAL A 22 -1.60 -13.01 -10.37
N GLY A 23 -1.41 -12.64 -9.11
CA GLY A 23 -2.47 -12.44 -8.12
C GLY A 23 -3.05 -11.02 -8.07
N GLY A 24 -2.37 -10.03 -8.65
CA GLY A 24 -2.83 -8.64 -8.57
C GLY A 24 -2.19 -7.69 -9.58
N LEU A 25 -2.83 -6.55 -9.74
CA LEU A 25 -2.34 -5.40 -10.50
C LEU A 25 -2.29 -4.17 -9.60
N ILE A 26 -1.26 -3.34 -9.79
CA ILE A 26 -1.18 -1.99 -9.23
C ILE A 26 -1.33 -0.98 -10.36
N LEU A 27 -2.19 0.02 -10.16
CA LEU A 27 -2.46 1.08 -11.11
C LEU A 27 -1.69 2.35 -10.71
N PHE A 28 -1.19 3.05 -11.73
CA PHE A 28 -0.50 4.34 -11.62
C PHE A 28 -1.26 5.43 -12.38
N SER A 29 -0.85 6.69 -12.23
CA SER A 29 -1.48 7.82 -12.93
C SER A 29 -1.53 7.64 -14.46
N ARG A 30 -0.54 6.95 -15.05
CA ARG A 30 -0.55 6.62 -16.49
C ARG A 30 -1.67 5.70 -16.95
N ASN A 31 -2.38 5.07 -16.01
CA ASN A 31 -3.50 4.18 -16.33
C ASN A 31 -4.86 4.88 -16.20
N PHE A 32 -4.86 6.18 -15.86
CA PHE A 32 -6.04 6.99 -15.61
C PHE A 32 -6.16 8.16 -16.59
N GLU A 33 -7.33 8.32 -17.21
CA GLU A 33 -7.72 9.48 -18.02
C GLU A 33 -9.08 10.04 -17.57
N SER A 34 -9.99 9.16 -17.14
CA SER A 34 -11.31 9.52 -16.61
C SER A 34 -11.91 8.37 -15.83
N TYR A 35 -12.90 8.65 -14.99
CA TYR A 35 -13.66 7.62 -14.27
C TYR A 35 -14.19 6.52 -15.20
N ASN A 36 -14.80 6.90 -16.32
CA ASN A 36 -15.38 5.93 -17.25
C ASN A 36 -14.33 5.10 -18.00
N GLN A 37 -13.20 5.70 -18.36
CA GLN A 37 -12.08 4.96 -18.96
C GLN A 37 -11.53 3.95 -17.96
N LEU A 38 -11.22 4.36 -16.72
CA LEU A 38 -10.68 3.50 -15.69
C LEU A 38 -11.64 2.35 -15.36
N LYS A 39 -12.94 2.63 -15.25
CA LYS A 39 -13.97 1.60 -15.02
C LYS A 39 -14.01 0.58 -16.15
N THR A 40 -13.82 1.02 -17.40
CA THR A 40 -13.76 0.14 -18.57
C THR A 40 -12.50 -0.73 -18.52
N LEU A 41 -11.35 -0.15 -18.22
CA LEU A 41 -10.08 -0.86 -18.05
C LEU A 41 -10.20 -1.95 -16.97
N ILE A 42 -10.75 -1.61 -15.80
CA ILE A 42 -10.95 -2.56 -14.70
C ILE A 42 -11.90 -3.70 -15.10
N LYS A 43 -12.97 -3.40 -15.83
CA LYS A 43 -13.86 -4.45 -16.37
C LYS A 43 -13.13 -5.38 -17.35
N GLN A 44 -12.27 -4.84 -18.22
CA GLN A 44 -11.44 -5.65 -19.10
C GLN A 44 -10.49 -6.55 -18.31
N ILE A 45 -9.80 -6.02 -17.30
CA ILE A 45 -8.92 -6.79 -16.40
C ILE A 45 -9.70 -7.94 -15.75
N LYS A 46 -10.83 -7.65 -15.10
CA LYS A 46 -11.66 -8.64 -14.42
C LYS A 46 -12.30 -9.66 -15.40
N SER A 47 -12.48 -9.31 -16.68
CA SER A 47 -12.94 -10.27 -17.70
C SER A 47 -11.87 -11.30 -18.07
N VAL A 48 -10.58 -10.95 -17.98
CA VAL A 48 -9.46 -11.88 -18.19
C VAL A 48 -9.28 -12.77 -16.97
N LYS A 49 -9.32 -12.19 -15.77
CA LYS A 49 -9.16 -12.93 -14.50
C LYS A 49 -10.06 -12.32 -13.41
N LYS A 50 -11.16 -13.00 -13.11
CA LYS A 50 -12.22 -12.50 -12.22
C LYS A 50 -11.71 -12.11 -10.83
N ASN A 51 -10.87 -12.94 -10.21
CA ASN A 51 -10.42 -12.78 -8.82
C ASN A 51 -9.05 -12.10 -8.69
N ILE A 52 -8.60 -11.37 -9.72
CA ILE A 52 -7.37 -10.61 -9.62
C ILE A 52 -7.58 -9.37 -8.74
N LEU A 53 -6.68 -9.12 -7.79
CA LEU A 53 -6.72 -7.92 -6.96
C LEU A 53 -6.27 -6.69 -7.76
N ILE A 54 -7.00 -5.60 -7.66
CA ILE A 54 -6.62 -4.31 -8.27
C ILE A 54 -6.33 -3.32 -7.16
N SER A 55 -5.13 -2.76 -7.17
CA SER A 55 -4.65 -1.86 -6.14
C SER A 55 -4.16 -0.51 -6.70
N VAL A 56 -3.99 0.44 -5.81
CA VAL A 56 -3.49 1.79 -6.11
C VAL A 56 -2.80 2.38 -4.88
N ASP A 57 -1.92 3.38 -5.08
CA ASP A 57 -1.44 4.29 -4.03
C ASP A 57 -2.26 5.58 -4.08
N GLN A 58 -3.33 5.65 -3.32
CA GLN A 58 -4.17 6.84 -3.18
C GLN A 58 -4.08 7.34 -1.74
N GLU A 59 -2.93 7.93 -1.39
CA GLU A 59 -2.64 8.41 -0.03
C GLU A 59 -3.22 9.80 0.21
N GLY A 60 -3.20 10.65 -0.79
CA GLY A 60 -3.41 12.10 -0.75
C GLY A 60 -2.09 12.86 -0.89
N GLY A 61 -2.16 14.19 -0.92
CA GLY A 61 -1.00 15.04 -1.17
C GLY A 61 -0.31 14.69 -2.49
N ARG A 62 1.02 14.53 -2.44
CA ARG A 62 1.84 14.20 -3.61
C ARG A 62 1.74 12.73 -4.07
N VAL A 63 1.15 11.85 -3.27
CA VAL A 63 0.95 10.43 -3.60
C VAL A 63 -0.54 10.18 -3.81
N GLN A 64 -1.04 10.68 -4.91
CA GLN A 64 -2.40 10.48 -5.39
C GLN A 64 -2.34 10.17 -6.89
N ARG A 65 -2.85 9.00 -7.30
CA ARG A 65 -2.77 8.50 -8.68
C ARG A 65 -3.97 8.88 -9.52
N LEU A 66 -5.13 8.98 -8.87
CA LEU A 66 -6.40 9.34 -9.48
C LEU A 66 -6.76 10.74 -8.99
N ASP A 67 -6.78 11.69 -9.91
CA ASP A 67 -7.12 13.09 -9.74
C ASP A 67 -8.39 13.47 -10.52
N ASP A 68 -8.51 14.68 -11.00
CA ASP A 68 -9.62 15.21 -11.78
C ASP A 68 -11.02 14.88 -11.21
N GLU A 69 -11.63 13.76 -11.60
CA GLU A 69 -12.97 13.37 -11.17
C GLU A 69 -13.02 12.83 -9.72
N PHE A 70 -11.88 12.39 -9.18
CA PHE A 70 -11.74 11.94 -7.80
C PHE A 70 -11.47 13.11 -6.86
N THR A 71 -11.75 12.90 -5.57
CA THR A 71 -11.50 13.96 -4.58
C THR A 71 -10.00 14.18 -4.41
N ASN A 72 -9.56 15.40 -4.60
CA ASN A 72 -8.18 15.77 -4.32
C ASN A 72 -8.00 15.89 -2.80
N ILE A 73 -7.30 14.93 -2.21
CA ILE A 73 -7.07 14.80 -0.76
C ILE A 73 -5.80 15.58 -0.40
N PRO A 74 -5.82 16.47 0.63
CA PRO A 74 -4.59 17.04 1.18
C PRO A 74 -3.62 15.97 1.68
N SER A 75 -2.37 16.34 1.95
CA SER A 75 -1.44 15.41 2.61
C SER A 75 -1.96 15.00 3.99
N MET A 76 -1.58 13.82 4.46
CA MET A 76 -2.00 13.35 5.78
C MET A 76 -1.50 14.28 6.90
N ARG A 77 -0.34 14.96 6.70
CA ARG A 77 0.17 15.96 7.62
C ARG A 77 -0.72 17.20 7.68
N GLU A 78 -1.13 17.77 6.55
CA GLU A 78 -2.04 18.92 6.52
C GLU A 78 -3.38 18.63 7.21
N ILE A 79 -3.90 17.40 6.99
CA ILE A 79 -5.12 16.96 7.66
C ILE A 79 -4.89 16.79 9.17
N ALA A 80 -3.73 16.29 9.57
CA ALA A 80 -3.37 16.09 10.97
C ALA A 80 -3.22 17.44 11.69
N ASP A 81 -2.54 18.40 11.10
CA ASP A 81 -2.40 19.76 11.65
C ASP A 81 -3.78 20.40 11.88
N PHE A 82 -4.69 20.23 10.92
CA PHE A 82 -6.08 20.69 11.10
C PHE A 82 -6.79 19.92 12.23
N ALA A 83 -6.66 18.61 12.27
CA ALA A 83 -7.31 17.77 13.27
C ALA A 83 -6.82 18.09 14.69
N PHE A 84 -5.52 18.29 14.87
CA PHE A 84 -4.92 18.65 16.17
C PHE A 84 -5.40 20.01 16.66
N LYS A 85 -5.37 21.00 15.78
CA LYS A 85 -5.84 22.37 16.09
C LYS A 85 -7.33 22.39 16.51
N ASN A 86 -8.16 21.53 15.91
CA ASN A 86 -9.60 21.55 16.12
C ASN A 86 -10.10 20.40 17.03
N ASN A 87 -9.20 19.55 17.55
CA ASN A 87 -9.51 18.31 18.28
C ASN A 87 -10.51 17.41 17.52
N ASP A 88 -10.35 17.30 16.19
CA ASP A 88 -11.27 16.60 15.30
C ASP A 88 -10.64 15.38 14.62
N TYR A 89 -10.26 14.39 15.38
CA TYR A 89 -9.68 13.15 14.85
C TYR A 89 -10.65 12.32 14.02
N LYS A 90 -11.96 12.54 14.15
CA LYS A 90 -12.98 11.82 13.36
C LYS A 90 -12.87 12.11 11.87
N ILE A 91 -12.22 13.22 11.50
CA ILE A 91 -11.97 13.55 10.09
C ILE A 91 -11.21 12.45 9.35
N PHE A 92 -10.30 11.74 10.02
CA PHE A 92 -9.56 10.63 9.40
C PHE A 92 -10.49 9.46 9.04
N LYS A 93 -11.49 9.17 9.88
CA LYS A 93 -12.51 8.16 9.56
C LYS A 93 -13.32 8.58 8.33
N GLU A 94 -13.71 9.84 8.27
CA GLU A 94 -14.45 10.38 7.14
C GLU A 94 -13.64 10.34 5.83
N ILE A 95 -12.34 10.66 5.89
CA ILE A 95 -11.45 10.62 4.72
C ILE A 95 -11.19 9.17 4.28
N GLY A 96 -10.89 8.26 5.21
CA GLY A 96 -10.73 6.84 4.90
C GLY A 96 -11.98 6.26 4.23
N TRP A 97 -13.18 6.62 4.73
CA TRP A 97 -14.45 6.25 4.12
C TRP A 97 -14.62 6.82 2.70
N LEU A 98 -14.29 8.10 2.49
CA LEU A 98 -14.46 8.77 1.19
C LEU A 98 -13.54 8.18 0.13
N ILE A 99 -12.21 8.10 0.41
CA ILE A 99 -11.22 7.53 -0.51
C ILE A 99 -11.63 6.11 -0.90
N SER A 100 -11.94 5.28 0.09
CA SER A 100 -12.32 3.89 -0.16
C SER A 100 -13.62 3.78 -0.96
N SER A 101 -14.62 4.61 -0.69
CA SER A 101 -15.87 4.63 -1.45
C SER A 101 -15.65 5.03 -2.91
N GLU A 102 -14.81 6.02 -3.17
CA GLU A 102 -14.47 6.43 -4.52
C GLU A 102 -13.73 5.32 -5.28
N LEU A 103 -12.73 4.68 -4.67
CA LEU A 103 -11.96 3.58 -5.27
C LEU A 103 -12.84 2.34 -5.54
N LEU A 104 -13.67 1.95 -4.58
CA LEU A 104 -14.61 0.83 -4.74
C LEU A 104 -15.61 1.07 -5.86
N SER A 105 -16.04 2.32 -6.07
CA SER A 105 -17.02 2.67 -7.10
C SER A 105 -16.54 2.42 -8.52
N VAL A 106 -15.23 2.52 -8.74
CA VAL A 106 -14.60 2.25 -10.05
C VAL A 106 -14.16 0.79 -10.17
N GLY A 107 -14.09 0.06 -9.05
CA GLY A 107 -13.79 -1.38 -9.02
C GLY A 107 -12.38 -1.73 -8.52
N ILE A 108 -11.65 -0.77 -7.93
CA ILE A 108 -10.38 -1.01 -7.23
C ILE A 108 -10.67 -1.76 -5.93
N ASP A 109 -9.89 -2.79 -5.62
CA ASP A 109 -10.11 -3.68 -4.48
C ASP A 109 -9.31 -3.24 -3.24
N LEU A 110 -8.12 -2.62 -3.43
CA LEU A 110 -7.14 -2.37 -2.39
C LEU A 110 -6.46 -1.02 -2.55
N ASN A 111 -6.25 -0.31 -1.46
CA ASN A 111 -5.42 0.89 -1.40
C ASN A 111 -4.23 0.65 -0.46
N PHE A 112 -3.01 0.98 -0.90
CA PHE A 112 -1.80 0.85 -0.08
C PHE A 112 -1.66 1.99 0.93
N VAL A 113 -2.55 1.99 1.91
CA VAL A 113 -2.63 2.93 3.05
C VAL A 113 -3.09 2.21 4.31
N PRO A 114 -2.79 2.75 5.51
CA PRO A 114 -2.12 4.00 5.83
C PRO A 114 -0.60 3.92 5.81
N VAL A 115 0.06 5.09 5.64
CA VAL A 115 1.49 5.25 5.91
C VAL A 115 1.68 5.39 7.42
N LEU A 116 2.36 4.42 8.04
CA LEU A 116 2.58 4.36 9.49
C LEU A 116 3.96 4.86 9.90
N ASP A 117 4.76 5.29 8.94
CA ASP A 117 6.10 5.81 9.15
C ASP A 117 6.09 7.09 9.99
N ILE A 118 7.03 7.17 10.93
CA ILE A 118 7.25 8.35 11.78
C ILE A 118 8.23 9.27 11.07
N ASP A 119 7.84 10.51 10.74
CA ASP A 119 8.71 11.47 10.05
C ASP A 119 9.63 12.19 11.04
N GLU A 120 10.60 11.48 11.63
CA GLU A 120 11.55 12.06 12.59
C GLU A 120 12.47 13.12 11.99
N LYS A 121 12.94 12.86 10.78
CA LYS A 121 14.04 13.60 10.17
C LYS A 121 13.61 14.58 9.08
N ASN A 122 12.30 14.85 8.92
CA ASN A 122 11.76 15.59 7.78
C ASN A 122 12.23 14.96 6.44
N SER A 123 12.08 13.65 6.34
CA SER A 123 12.48 12.88 5.18
C SER A 123 11.77 13.40 3.92
N SER A 124 12.50 13.58 2.83
CA SER A 124 11.90 13.90 1.52
C SER A 124 11.03 12.78 0.97
N ILE A 125 11.19 11.56 1.51
CA ILE A 125 10.45 10.36 1.07
C ILE A 125 9.13 10.23 1.81
N ILE A 126 9.18 10.31 3.15
CA ILE A 126 7.99 10.22 4.00
C ILE A 126 7.37 11.61 4.16
N GLY A 127 8.04 12.53 4.85
CA GLY A 127 7.62 13.90 4.98
C GLY A 127 6.13 14.05 5.34
N ASP A 128 5.41 14.75 4.49
CA ASP A 128 3.98 15.05 4.63
C ASP A 128 3.03 13.85 4.37
N ARG A 129 3.56 12.69 3.94
CA ARG A 129 2.80 11.43 3.88
C ARG A 129 2.51 10.88 5.27
N SER A 130 3.40 11.12 6.24
CA SER A 130 3.19 10.76 7.64
C SER A 130 2.11 11.62 8.29
N PHE A 131 1.32 11.03 9.20
CA PHE A 131 0.33 11.76 9.99
C PHE A 131 0.99 12.71 10.99
N SER A 132 2.07 12.28 11.67
CA SER A 132 2.73 13.03 12.72
C SER A 132 4.18 12.59 12.93
N LYS A 133 4.90 13.28 13.81
CA LYS A 133 6.16 12.85 14.42
C LYS A 133 5.93 12.12 15.76
N ASP A 134 4.74 12.24 16.30
CA ASP A 134 4.33 11.61 17.55
C ASP A 134 3.65 10.27 17.28
N ILE A 135 4.09 9.21 17.98
CA ILE A 135 3.63 7.84 17.80
C ILE A 135 2.15 7.70 18.15
N ASP A 136 1.72 8.30 19.27
CA ASP A 136 0.35 8.16 19.76
C ASP A 136 -0.63 8.86 18.80
N GLU A 137 -0.21 9.98 18.21
CA GLU A 137 -0.97 10.66 17.16
C GLU A 137 -1.07 9.83 15.89
N ILE A 138 0.04 9.22 15.43
CA ILE A 138 0.03 8.32 14.26
C ILE A 138 -0.94 7.16 14.51
N ILE A 139 -0.84 6.50 15.65
CA ILE A 139 -1.72 5.37 16.02
C ILE A 139 -3.18 5.81 16.02
N LYS A 140 -3.47 6.95 16.65
CA LYS A 140 -4.84 7.49 16.77
C LYS A 140 -5.41 7.85 15.40
N CYS A 141 -4.68 8.64 14.60
CA CYS A 141 -5.12 9.06 13.27
C CYS A 141 -5.34 7.86 12.33
N SER A 142 -4.33 6.97 12.27
CA SER A 142 -4.41 5.76 11.44
C SER A 142 -5.53 4.83 11.88
N SER A 143 -5.79 4.70 13.19
CA SER A 143 -6.90 3.89 13.70
C SER A 143 -8.25 4.40 13.19
N PHE A 144 -8.50 5.71 13.24
CA PHE A 144 -9.72 6.30 12.68
C PHE A 144 -9.78 6.13 11.16
N PHE A 145 -8.67 6.33 10.46
CA PHE A 145 -8.59 6.18 9.01
C PHE A 145 -8.96 4.75 8.57
N ILE A 146 -8.37 3.73 9.23
CA ILE A 146 -8.68 2.32 9.00
C ILE A 146 -10.16 2.01 9.28
N ASP A 147 -10.73 2.55 10.37
CA ASP A 147 -12.15 2.37 10.68
C ASP A 147 -13.05 2.91 9.55
N GLY A 148 -12.64 3.99 8.88
CA GLY A 148 -13.34 4.53 7.71
C GLY A 148 -13.24 3.62 6.48
N MET A 149 -12.07 3.06 6.22
CA MET A 149 -11.87 2.08 5.15
C MET A 149 -12.72 0.82 5.37
N HIS A 150 -12.65 0.25 6.55
CA HIS A 150 -13.40 -0.96 6.92
C HIS A 150 -14.92 -0.76 6.85
N GLU A 151 -15.41 0.44 7.15
CA GLU A 151 -16.84 0.76 7.02
C GLU A 151 -17.34 0.58 5.58
N THR A 152 -16.48 0.77 4.58
CA THR A 152 -16.80 0.54 3.16
C THR A 152 -16.55 -0.90 2.71
N GLY A 153 -15.89 -1.72 3.53
CA GLY A 153 -15.44 -3.06 3.18
C GLY A 153 -14.12 -3.13 2.41
N MET A 154 -13.40 -2.00 2.25
CA MET A 154 -12.05 -1.98 1.68
C MET A 154 -11.02 -2.41 2.73
N LYS A 155 -10.04 -3.20 2.30
CA LYS A 155 -8.92 -3.65 3.11
C LYS A 155 -7.79 -2.63 3.13
N CYS A 156 -7.04 -2.57 4.24
CA CYS A 156 -5.93 -1.63 4.43
C CYS A 156 -4.58 -2.33 4.45
N VAL A 157 -3.52 -1.59 4.07
CA VAL A 157 -2.13 -2.06 4.08
C VAL A 157 -1.27 -1.03 4.81
N GLY A 158 -0.83 -1.35 6.01
CA GLY A 158 0.12 -0.49 6.74
C GLY A 158 1.52 -0.56 6.11
N LYS A 159 2.16 0.59 5.89
CA LYS A 159 3.48 0.66 5.26
C LYS A 159 4.34 1.77 5.86
N HIS A 160 5.66 1.66 5.84
CA HIS A 160 6.52 0.59 5.30
C HIS A 160 7.25 -0.11 6.45
N PHE A 161 6.81 -1.30 6.81
CA PHE A 161 7.34 -2.04 7.97
C PHE A 161 8.83 -2.38 7.82
N PRO A 162 9.64 -2.22 8.86
CA PRO A 162 9.33 -1.80 10.23
C PRO A 162 9.22 -0.28 10.43
N GLY A 163 9.60 0.56 9.47
CA GLY A 163 9.51 2.02 9.43
C GLY A 163 10.53 2.61 8.46
N HIS A 164 10.18 3.69 7.76
CA HIS A 164 11.03 4.36 6.76
C HIS A 164 11.41 5.80 7.18
N GLY A 165 10.75 6.38 8.17
CA GLY A 165 10.95 7.79 8.55
C GLY A 165 12.25 8.11 9.28
N GLY A 166 13.01 7.09 9.72
CA GLY A 166 14.28 7.24 10.43
C GLY A 166 15.53 7.42 9.53
N VAL A 167 15.39 7.39 8.21
CA VAL A 167 16.48 7.53 7.24
C VAL A 167 16.21 8.65 6.24
N TYR A 168 17.28 9.30 5.77
CA TYR A 168 17.18 10.37 4.75
C TYR A 168 17.19 9.83 3.34
N GLU A 169 17.84 8.68 3.14
CA GLU A 169 18.05 8.10 1.84
C GLU A 169 16.76 7.56 1.25
N ASP A 170 16.60 7.80 -0.07
CA ASP A 170 15.49 7.27 -0.85
C ASP A 170 15.80 5.84 -1.31
N SER A 171 14.98 4.89 -0.87
CA SER A 171 15.06 3.48 -1.27
C SER A 171 14.80 3.26 -2.76
N HIS A 172 14.22 4.24 -3.48
CA HIS A 172 14.15 4.21 -4.94
C HIS A 172 15.50 4.44 -5.62
N HIS A 173 16.46 5.08 -4.95
CA HIS A 173 17.73 5.47 -5.52
C HIS A 173 18.95 4.76 -4.96
N LYS A 174 18.90 4.32 -3.70
CA LYS A 174 19.96 3.53 -3.04
C LYS A 174 19.38 2.73 -1.87
N LEU A 175 20.17 1.78 -1.36
CA LEU A 175 19.80 1.05 -0.15
C LEU A 175 20.07 1.93 1.08
N PRO A 176 19.03 2.39 1.81
CA PRO A 176 19.22 3.08 3.07
C PRO A 176 19.66 2.10 4.16
N VAL A 177 20.44 2.58 5.14
CA VAL A 177 20.91 1.79 6.29
C VAL A 177 20.52 2.49 7.59
N ASP A 178 19.83 1.77 8.46
CA ASP A 178 19.55 2.14 9.85
C ASP A 178 20.32 1.23 10.79
N GLN A 179 20.99 1.81 11.80
CA GLN A 179 21.82 1.10 12.79
C GLN A 179 21.16 1.02 14.18
N LYS A 180 19.86 1.34 14.26
CA LYS A 180 19.11 1.22 15.51
C LYS A 180 19.05 -0.25 15.97
N GLU A 181 19.08 -0.44 17.29
CA GLU A 181 18.89 -1.75 17.89
C GLU A 181 17.41 -2.18 17.80
N LEU A 182 17.17 -3.49 17.82
CA LEU A 182 15.80 -4.02 17.76
C LEU A 182 14.91 -3.50 18.90
N SER A 183 15.47 -3.30 20.10
CA SER A 183 14.75 -2.73 21.24
C SER A 183 14.21 -1.34 20.94
N ASP A 184 15.03 -0.50 20.30
CA ASP A 184 14.69 0.88 19.99
C ASP A 184 13.66 0.93 18.87
N LEU A 185 13.85 0.11 17.82
CA LEU A 185 12.88 -0.04 16.73
C LEU A 185 11.51 -0.51 17.23
N LEU A 186 11.47 -1.47 18.16
CA LEU A 186 10.21 -1.96 18.73
C LEU A 186 9.51 -0.91 19.60
N ALA A 187 10.27 -0.07 20.29
CA ALA A 187 9.73 1.00 21.12
C ALA A 187 9.25 2.20 20.28
N HIS A 188 9.73 2.33 19.04
CA HIS A 188 9.51 3.51 18.21
C HIS A 188 8.86 3.14 16.87
N GLU A 189 9.63 2.87 15.82
CA GLU A 189 9.13 2.69 14.44
C GLU A 189 8.13 1.54 14.29
N VAL A 190 8.32 0.45 15.04
CA VAL A 190 7.44 -0.72 15.01
C VAL A 190 6.20 -0.53 15.88
N SER A 191 6.22 0.46 16.79
CA SER A 191 5.12 0.70 17.73
C SER A 191 3.74 0.86 17.06
N PRO A 192 3.56 1.64 15.98
CA PRO A 192 2.26 1.73 15.30
C PRO A 192 1.74 0.37 14.83
N TYR A 193 2.62 -0.51 14.36
CA TYR A 193 2.24 -1.87 13.92
C TYR A 193 1.82 -2.76 15.09
N ILE A 194 2.48 -2.63 16.25
CA ILE A 194 2.12 -3.37 17.47
C ILE A 194 0.69 -3.02 17.90
N TYR A 195 0.36 -1.74 17.93
CA TYR A 195 -0.96 -1.27 18.39
C TYR A 195 -2.06 -1.52 17.36
N LEU A 196 -1.75 -1.43 16.06
CA LEU A 196 -2.73 -1.55 14.98
C LEU A 196 -2.84 -2.96 14.39
N LYS A 197 -2.02 -3.94 14.81
CA LYS A 197 -1.96 -5.29 14.22
C LYS A 197 -3.30 -6.00 14.06
N ASN A 198 -4.26 -5.74 14.94
CA ASN A 198 -5.59 -6.35 14.88
C ASN A 198 -6.57 -5.60 13.96
N LYS A 199 -6.18 -4.40 13.51
CA LYS A 199 -6.94 -3.59 12.53
C LYS A 199 -6.34 -3.68 11.13
N LEU A 200 -5.04 -3.90 11.01
CA LEU A 200 -4.36 -4.03 9.72
C LEU A 200 -4.72 -5.37 9.06
N ASP A 201 -5.21 -5.31 7.82
CA ASP A 201 -5.46 -6.50 6.99
C ASP A 201 -4.17 -6.99 6.35
N ALA A 202 -3.27 -6.08 6.02
CA ALA A 202 -1.97 -6.39 5.45
C ALA A 202 -0.88 -5.40 5.89
N ILE A 203 0.38 -5.79 5.66
CA ILE A 203 1.57 -4.98 5.90
C ILE A 203 2.48 -5.07 4.68
N MET A 204 3.06 -3.92 4.26
CA MET A 204 4.08 -3.85 3.23
C MET A 204 5.45 -3.65 3.89
N CYS A 205 6.44 -4.48 3.52
CA CYS A 205 7.79 -4.45 4.06
C CYS A 205 8.67 -3.44 3.32
N ALA A 206 9.41 -2.61 4.07
CA ALA A 206 10.34 -1.62 3.54
C ALA A 206 11.60 -2.23 2.93
N HIS A 207 12.23 -1.50 1.99
CA HIS A 207 13.57 -1.79 1.48
C HIS A 207 14.63 -0.92 2.16
N ILE A 208 14.84 -1.18 3.46
CA ILE A 208 15.85 -0.54 4.33
C ILE A 208 16.63 -1.62 5.04
N LEU A 209 17.95 -1.49 5.12
CA LEU A 209 18.79 -2.41 5.88
C LEU A 209 18.89 -1.94 7.34
N PHE A 210 18.35 -2.71 8.26
CA PHE A 210 18.52 -2.52 9.71
C PHE A 210 19.68 -3.39 10.19
N SER A 211 20.90 -2.87 10.01
CA SER A 211 22.14 -3.66 10.07
C SER A 211 22.45 -4.28 11.45
N ASN A 212 21.94 -3.70 12.55
CA ASN A 212 22.07 -4.29 13.89
C ASN A 212 20.99 -5.35 14.17
N VAL A 213 20.00 -5.49 13.28
CA VAL A 213 18.95 -6.51 13.42
C VAL A 213 19.21 -7.68 12.48
N ASP A 214 19.43 -7.41 11.19
CA ASP A 214 19.68 -8.44 10.19
C ASP A 214 20.62 -7.93 9.10
N SER A 215 21.25 -8.86 8.38
CA SER A 215 22.14 -8.56 7.24
C SER A 215 21.41 -8.36 5.92
N VAL A 216 20.08 -8.56 5.89
CA VAL A 216 19.21 -8.38 4.72
C VAL A 216 18.03 -7.49 5.05
N ILE A 217 17.45 -6.87 4.02
CA ILE A 217 16.28 -6.00 4.17
C ILE A 217 15.03 -6.77 4.62
N PRO A 218 14.04 -6.12 5.25
CA PRO A 218 12.85 -6.77 5.77
C PRO A 218 12.11 -7.65 4.75
N SER A 219 11.98 -7.21 3.49
CA SER A 219 11.31 -8.00 2.45
C SER A 219 12.02 -9.33 2.12
N PHE A 220 13.29 -9.51 2.49
CA PHE A 220 14.09 -10.72 2.26
C PHE A 220 14.45 -11.46 3.56
N SER A 221 13.96 -10.99 4.70
CA SER A 221 14.39 -11.44 6.02
C SER A 221 13.34 -12.34 6.69
N GLN A 222 13.67 -13.61 6.87
CA GLN A 222 12.86 -14.49 7.73
C GLN A 222 12.82 -13.99 9.18
N LYS A 223 13.90 -13.35 9.65
CA LYS A 223 13.95 -12.77 11.00
C LYS A 223 12.90 -11.67 11.16
N TRP A 224 12.79 -10.74 10.19
CA TRP A 224 11.80 -9.68 10.24
C TRP A 224 10.37 -10.21 10.05
N ILE A 225 10.15 -11.06 9.04
CA ILE A 225 8.79 -11.51 8.69
C ILE A 225 8.31 -12.63 9.61
N LYS A 226 9.08 -13.71 9.74
CA LYS A 226 8.62 -14.88 10.52
C LYS A 226 8.77 -14.64 12.02
N ASN A 227 9.98 -14.32 12.50
CA ASN A 227 10.23 -14.31 13.93
C ASN A 227 9.69 -13.03 14.59
N ILE A 228 9.90 -11.84 13.97
CA ILE A 228 9.45 -10.59 14.58
C ILE A 228 7.96 -10.36 14.25
N LEU A 229 7.60 -10.20 12.99
CA LEU A 229 6.25 -9.78 12.63
C LEU A 229 5.18 -10.85 12.93
N LYS A 230 5.40 -12.12 12.50
CA LYS A 230 4.41 -13.19 12.70
C LYS A 230 4.44 -13.77 14.10
N GLU A 231 5.60 -14.16 14.62
CA GLU A 231 5.70 -14.87 15.93
C GLU A 231 5.66 -13.89 17.10
N ARG A 232 6.59 -12.92 17.15
CA ARG A 232 6.71 -12.02 18.30
C ARG A 232 5.56 -11.01 18.39
N LEU A 233 5.19 -10.36 17.27
CA LEU A 233 4.09 -9.39 17.24
C LEU A 233 2.74 -10.05 17.07
N GLY A 234 2.67 -11.27 16.56
CA GLY A 234 1.44 -12.04 16.37
C GLY A 234 0.59 -11.54 15.20
N PHE A 235 1.19 -10.90 14.17
CA PHE A 235 0.48 -10.47 12.99
C PHE A 235 0.03 -11.66 12.12
N LYS A 236 -1.25 -11.64 11.72
CA LYS A 236 -1.87 -12.77 10.98
C LYS A 236 -2.33 -12.40 9.57
N GLY A 237 -2.22 -11.12 9.21
CA GLY A 237 -2.64 -10.61 7.91
C GLY A 237 -1.66 -10.96 6.78
N ILE A 238 -1.93 -10.39 5.62
CA ILE A 238 -1.14 -10.57 4.40
C ILE A 238 0.14 -9.73 4.45
N ILE A 239 1.24 -10.26 3.91
CA ILE A 239 2.51 -9.55 3.84
C ILE A 239 2.89 -9.32 2.38
N PHE A 240 3.05 -8.04 2.03
CA PHE A 240 3.54 -7.58 0.75
C PHE A 240 5.03 -7.25 0.82
N SER A 241 5.79 -7.52 -0.23
CA SER A 241 7.03 -6.78 -0.45
C SER A 241 6.70 -5.34 -0.88
N ASP A 242 7.63 -4.39 -0.72
CA ASP A 242 7.63 -3.19 -1.55
C ASP A 242 8.05 -3.55 -2.99
N ASP A 243 8.06 -2.59 -3.92
CA ASP A 243 8.42 -2.85 -5.32
C ASP A 243 9.86 -3.35 -5.44
N LEU A 244 10.03 -4.60 -5.90
CA LEU A 244 11.32 -5.27 -6.04
C LEU A 244 12.23 -4.62 -7.11
N THR A 245 11.71 -3.73 -7.93
CA THR A 245 12.52 -2.96 -8.91
C THR A 245 13.22 -1.76 -8.29
N MET A 246 12.83 -1.34 -7.09
CA MET A 246 13.50 -0.27 -6.35
C MET A 246 14.97 -0.63 -6.07
N LYS A 247 15.86 0.35 -6.13
CA LYS A 247 17.30 0.14 -5.85
C LYS A 247 17.58 -0.33 -4.43
N GLY A 248 16.72 0.02 -3.48
CA GLY A 248 16.76 -0.49 -2.11
C GLY A 248 16.60 -2.01 -2.01
N ALA A 249 16.01 -2.65 -3.02
CA ALA A 249 15.95 -4.11 -3.13
C ALA A 249 17.26 -4.76 -3.61
N GLY A 250 18.31 -3.97 -3.87
CA GLY A 250 19.61 -4.46 -4.35
C GLY A 250 19.64 -4.71 -5.86
N ASN A 251 20.78 -5.29 -6.33
CA ASN A 251 21.08 -5.43 -7.75
C ASN A 251 20.84 -6.84 -8.32
N ASP A 252 20.31 -7.76 -7.52
CA ASP A 252 19.96 -9.10 -8.02
C ASP A 252 18.86 -8.97 -9.10
N ASP A 253 18.74 -10.00 -9.94
CA ASP A 253 17.65 -10.11 -10.92
C ASP A 253 16.27 -10.28 -10.23
N CYS A 254 15.20 -10.07 -10.98
CA CYS A 254 13.83 -10.14 -10.45
C CYS A 254 13.46 -11.53 -9.93
N VAL A 255 13.97 -12.60 -10.54
CA VAL A 255 13.71 -13.99 -10.10
C VAL A 255 14.33 -14.23 -8.74
N THR A 256 15.61 -13.86 -8.56
CA THR A 256 16.33 -13.99 -7.29
C THR A 256 15.65 -13.20 -6.18
N LYS A 257 15.28 -11.92 -6.42
CA LYS A 257 14.57 -11.07 -5.45
C LYS A 257 13.21 -11.66 -5.08
N SER A 258 12.47 -12.14 -6.07
CA SER A 258 11.14 -12.75 -5.87
C SER A 258 11.22 -13.99 -5.00
N THR A 259 12.18 -14.89 -5.28
CA THR A 259 12.41 -16.10 -4.50
C THR A 259 12.79 -15.75 -3.06
N LYS A 260 13.75 -14.83 -2.86
CA LYS A 260 14.13 -14.35 -1.51
C LYS A 260 12.93 -13.81 -0.72
N SER A 261 12.06 -13.00 -1.36
CA SER A 261 10.88 -12.44 -0.69
C SER A 261 9.88 -13.51 -0.25
N ILE A 262 9.62 -14.47 -1.11
CA ILE A 262 8.68 -15.55 -0.81
C ILE A 262 9.24 -16.47 0.28
N ASP A 263 10.51 -16.85 0.21
CA ASP A 263 11.20 -17.64 1.22
C ASP A 263 11.25 -16.95 2.58
N ALA A 264 11.37 -15.61 2.57
CA ALA A 264 11.28 -14.81 3.78
C ALA A 264 9.87 -14.85 4.40
N GLY A 265 8.84 -15.05 3.60
CA GLY A 265 7.45 -15.22 4.06
C GLY A 265 6.49 -14.14 3.60
N CYS A 266 6.83 -13.37 2.53
CA CYS A 266 5.87 -12.52 1.83
C CYS A 266 4.80 -13.38 1.16
N ASP A 267 3.55 -12.95 1.28
CA ASP A 267 2.40 -13.61 0.64
C ASP A 267 2.16 -13.04 -0.79
N MET A 268 2.60 -11.81 -1.06
CA MET A 268 2.54 -11.15 -2.37
C MET A 268 3.79 -10.32 -2.61
N ILE A 269 4.42 -10.50 -3.76
CA ILE A 269 5.52 -9.66 -4.24
C ILE A 269 5.02 -8.63 -5.26
N ILE A 270 5.66 -7.46 -5.32
CA ILE A 270 5.34 -6.38 -6.25
C ILE A 270 6.52 -6.16 -7.18
N ILE A 271 6.27 -6.16 -8.50
CA ILE A 271 7.25 -5.86 -9.55
C ILE A 271 6.59 -4.88 -10.52
N CYS A 272 7.09 -3.65 -10.57
CA CYS A 272 6.55 -2.58 -11.39
C CYS A 272 7.61 -2.04 -12.36
N ASN A 273 7.15 -1.50 -13.49
CA ASN A 273 8.00 -0.82 -14.47
C ASN A 273 9.15 -1.68 -15.06
N ASP A 274 9.10 -2.99 -14.87
CA ASP A 274 10.05 -3.96 -15.43
C ASP A 274 9.29 -5.15 -16.02
N ARG A 275 8.85 -4.99 -17.27
CA ARG A 275 8.06 -6.00 -17.98
C ARG A 275 8.83 -7.30 -18.21
N ASP A 276 10.10 -7.19 -18.55
CA ASP A 276 10.94 -8.34 -18.82
C ASP A 276 11.17 -9.14 -17.52
N GLY A 277 11.47 -8.46 -16.42
CA GLY A 277 11.59 -9.09 -15.10
C GLY A 277 10.30 -9.77 -14.65
N VAL A 278 9.13 -9.19 -14.92
CA VAL A 278 7.83 -9.85 -14.66
C VAL A 278 7.70 -11.15 -15.45
N ILE A 279 8.05 -11.13 -16.76
CA ILE A 279 7.96 -12.32 -17.63
C ILE A 279 8.90 -13.42 -17.13
N GLU A 280 10.15 -13.07 -16.78
CA GLU A 280 11.12 -14.02 -16.23
C GLU A 280 10.62 -14.67 -14.93
N VAL A 281 10.08 -13.89 -14.01
CA VAL A 281 9.53 -14.40 -12.73
C VAL A 281 8.34 -15.34 -12.96
N VAL A 282 7.41 -14.94 -13.85
CA VAL A 282 6.24 -15.76 -14.17
C VAL A 282 6.65 -17.11 -14.78
N ASN A 283 7.59 -17.10 -15.74
CA ASN A 283 8.12 -18.31 -16.37
C ASN A 283 8.82 -19.19 -15.34
N HIS A 284 9.67 -18.62 -14.47
CA HIS A 284 10.35 -19.35 -13.41
C HIS A 284 9.37 -20.03 -12.45
N PHE A 285 8.28 -19.37 -12.07
CA PHE A 285 7.27 -19.95 -11.19
C PHE A 285 6.46 -21.05 -11.86
N ASP A 286 6.17 -20.91 -13.17
CA ASP A 286 5.50 -21.97 -13.95
C ASP A 286 6.38 -23.21 -14.06
N GLU A 287 7.67 -23.05 -14.40
CA GLU A 287 8.64 -24.16 -14.55
C GLU A 287 8.89 -24.92 -13.24
N ASN A 288 8.90 -24.20 -12.11
CA ASN A 288 9.15 -24.78 -10.79
C ASN A 288 7.86 -25.19 -10.03
N ASN A 289 6.68 -25.12 -10.67
CA ASN A 289 5.38 -25.46 -10.08
C ASN A 289 5.15 -24.78 -8.72
N PHE A 290 5.43 -23.47 -8.66
CA PHE A 290 5.33 -22.71 -7.43
C PHE A 290 3.91 -22.77 -6.86
N GLU A 291 3.77 -23.03 -5.56
CA GLU A 291 2.47 -23.07 -4.90
C GLU A 291 1.92 -21.67 -4.64
N LEU A 292 0.63 -21.49 -4.92
CA LEU A 292 -0.07 -20.24 -4.67
C LEU A 292 -0.60 -20.17 -3.24
N THR A 293 -0.47 -19.03 -2.60
CA THR A 293 -1.15 -18.80 -1.32
C THR A 293 -2.65 -18.61 -1.53
N SER A 294 -3.46 -19.32 -0.75
CA SER A 294 -4.92 -19.14 -0.74
C SER A 294 -5.36 -17.90 0.06
N LYS A 295 -4.45 -17.26 0.78
CA LYS A 295 -4.76 -16.14 1.69
C LYS A 295 -5.21 -14.87 0.98
N LEU A 296 -4.83 -14.67 -0.27
CA LEU A 296 -5.10 -13.42 -1.01
C LEU A 296 -6.59 -13.12 -1.19
N SER A 297 -7.45 -14.15 -1.16
CA SER A 297 -8.90 -13.96 -1.19
C SER A 297 -9.42 -13.12 0.00
N ALA A 298 -8.70 -13.10 1.12
CA ALA A 298 -9.03 -12.25 2.26
C ALA A 298 -8.90 -10.74 1.96
N MET A 299 -8.18 -10.37 0.88
CA MET A 299 -7.99 -8.99 0.45
C MET A 299 -9.03 -8.52 -0.57
N GLU A 300 -9.93 -9.39 -1.02
CA GLU A 300 -11.01 -9.01 -1.91
C GLU A 300 -11.99 -8.07 -1.21
N LYS A 301 -12.49 -7.07 -1.95
CA LYS A 301 -13.51 -6.13 -1.46
C LYS A 301 -14.80 -6.87 -1.10
N SER A 302 -15.48 -6.42 -0.06
CA SER A 302 -16.75 -7.01 0.37
C SER A 302 -17.99 -6.30 -0.18
N HIS A 303 -17.86 -5.08 -0.71
CA HIS A 303 -18.98 -4.26 -1.17
C HIS A 303 -18.69 -3.55 -2.50
N GLU A 304 -19.76 -3.19 -3.19
CA GLU A 304 -19.71 -2.31 -4.36
C GLU A 304 -20.38 -0.97 -4.03
N VAL A 305 -19.80 0.11 -4.55
CA VAL A 305 -20.31 1.48 -4.36
C VAL A 305 -20.77 2.03 -5.72
N CYS A 306 -21.92 2.69 -5.74
CA CYS A 306 -22.40 3.36 -6.96
C CYS A 306 -21.87 4.80 -7.00
N TRP A 307 -21.08 5.13 -8.02
CA TRP A 307 -20.49 6.47 -8.21
C TRP A 307 -21.50 7.60 -8.23
N ASN A 308 -22.61 7.42 -8.96
CA ASN A 308 -23.65 8.44 -9.08
C ASN A 308 -24.38 8.70 -7.75
N GLU A 309 -24.51 7.69 -6.91
CA GLU A 309 -25.09 7.82 -5.57
C GLU A 309 -24.09 8.45 -4.61
N LEU A 310 -22.83 8.06 -4.68
CA LEU A 310 -21.75 8.64 -3.87
C LEU A 310 -21.63 10.15 -4.10
N ASN A 311 -21.69 10.62 -5.34
CA ASN A 311 -21.61 12.05 -5.65
C ASN A 311 -22.84 12.87 -5.19
N LYS A 312 -23.96 12.22 -4.87
CA LYS A 312 -25.15 12.84 -4.28
C LYS A 312 -25.22 12.62 -2.76
N ASN A 313 -24.30 11.84 -2.21
CA ASN A 313 -24.32 11.49 -0.80
C ASN A 313 -23.96 12.70 0.07
N LYS A 314 -24.81 13.06 1.03
CA LYS A 314 -24.61 14.21 1.91
C LYS A 314 -23.33 14.12 2.73
N ARG A 315 -22.92 12.89 3.16
CA ARG A 315 -21.67 12.67 3.88
C ARG A 315 -20.47 12.98 2.98
N ALA A 316 -20.45 12.44 1.75
CA ALA A 316 -19.37 12.70 0.79
C ALA A 316 -19.23 14.20 0.46
N ILE A 317 -20.35 14.89 0.21
CA ILE A 317 -20.38 16.34 -0.05
C ILE A 317 -19.84 17.12 1.15
N SER A 318 -20.24 16.75 2.37
CA SER A 318 -19.77 17.40 3.61
C SER A 318 -18.26 17.24 3.78
N ILE A 319 -17.73 16.03 3.53
CA ILE A 319 -16.29 15.75 3.61
C ILE A 319 -15.52 16.58 2.58
N LYS A 320 -15.94 16.55 1.30
CA LYS A 320 -15.33 17.34 0.21
C LYS A 320 -15.26 18.83 0.55
N ASN A 321 -16.34 19.40 1.06
CA ASN A 321 -16.39 20.80 1.50
C ASN A 321 -15.43 21.09 2.68
N LYS A 322 -15.21 20.12 3.57
CA LYS A 322 -14.28 20.25 4.69
C LYS A 322 -12.83 20.19 4.21
N LEU A 323 -12.51 19.31 3.26
CA LEU A 323 -11.18 19.20 2.66
C LEU A 323 -10.77 20.49 1.92
N ILE A 324 -11.70 21.17 1.25
CA ILE A 324 -11.45 22.49 0.63
C ILE A 324 -10.99 23.52 1.69
N LYS A 325 -11.60 23.50 2.88
CA LYS A 325 -11.25 24.43 3.98
C LYS A 325 -9.91 24.09 4.65
N ILE A 326 -9.43 22.86 4.55
CA ILE A 326 -8.12 22.47 5.09
C ILE A 326 -7.01 23.04 4.22
N ARG A 327 -7.23 23.18 2.91
CA ARG A 327 -6.28 23.73 1.93
C ARG A 327 -6.26 25.26 1.87
N SER A 328 -7.31 25.93 2.33
CA SER A 328 -7.41 27.40 2.37
C SER A 328 -6.77 27.99 3.61
#